data_9de4cac2350c61f63e117b2071ebf4a8
#
_entry.id   9de4cac2350c61f63e117b2071ebf4a8
#
_cell.length_a   1.000
_cell.length_b   1.000
_cell.length_c   1.000
_cell.angle_alpha   90.00
_cell.angle_beta   90.00
_cell.angle_gamma   90.00
#
_symmetry.space_group_name_H-M   'P 1'
#
loop_
_entity.id
_entity.type
_entity.pdbx_description
1 polymer ?
#
loop_
_entity_poly.entity_id
_entity_poly.type
_entity_poly.pdbx_seq_one_letter_code
_entity_poly.pdbx_strand_id
1 'polypeptide(L)'
;MRIFGLSLVAATLLVAQPYVSSRIITRIEAKYDVFAKNRFVALNATLEALRHKSEHEKLEGVNDFYNNTPYLSDMKNYAQSDYWATPLEFLGRDRGDCEDYVIAKYFALKYLGVDTQKLYFTYVKSLKFRQAHMVLTYFKTPTAIPLVLDNYNLKIFPANKRHDLIPIYNFNADALYLAQQQGEHGKSITHTKTHKKWDMLLQNIKRNKL
;
A
#
# COMPACT_ATOMS: atom_id res chain seq x y z
N MET A 1 -31.14 -28.67 -48.25
CA MET A 1 -30.97 -27.27 -47.86
C MET A 1 -30.55 -27.26 -46.39
N ARG A 2 -29.23 -27.12 -46.10
CA ARG A 2 -28.69 -27.12 -44.72
C ARG A 2 -28.55 -25.68 -44.27
N ILE A 3 -29.32 -25.30 -43.23
CA ILE A 3 -29.27 -23.97 -42.61
C ILE A 3 -28.12 -24.01 -41.59
N PHE A 4 -27.01 -23.31 -41.88
CA PHE A 4 -25.94 -23.06 -40.91
C PHE A 4 -26.42 -21.97 -39.96
N GLY A 5 -26.73 -22.37 -38.72
CA GLY A 5 -26.99 -21.42 -37.63
C GLY A 5 -25.68 -20.75 -37.18
N LEU A 6 -25.58 -19.44 -37.40
CA LEU A 6 -24.47 -18.62 -36.92
C LEU A 6 -24.70 -18.34 -35.43
N SER A 7 -23.99 -19.05 -34.56
CA SER A 7 -24.02 -18.75 -33.12
C SER A 7 -23.19 -17.49 -32.84
N LEU A 8 -23.87 -16.41 -32.54
CA LEU A 8 -23.25 -15.15 -32.10
C LEU A 8 -22.77 -15.33 -30.64
N VAL A 9 -21.46 -15.54 -30.44
CA VAL A 9 -20.85 -15.53 -29.11
C VAL A 9 -20.72 -14.08 -28.68
N ALA A 10 -21.62 -13.62 -27.81
CA ALA A 10 -21.51 -12.31 -27.18
C ALA A 10 -20.34 -12.35 -26.15
N ALA A 11 -19.21 -11.77 -26.52
CA ALA A 11 -18.11 -11.54 -25.59
C ALA A 11 -18.54 -10.46 -24.57
N THR A 12 -18.95 -10.88 -23.40
CA THR A 12 -19.14 -9.96 -22.27
C THR A 12 -17.77 -9.40 -21.86
N LEU A 13 -17.51 -8.14 -22.18
CA LEU A 13 -16.39 -7.40 -21.65
C LEU A 13 -16.56 -7.31 -20.12
N LEU A 14 -15.80 -8.11 -19.38
CA LEU A 14 -15.67 -7.96 -17.93
C LEU A 14 -14.96 -6.63 -17.66
N VAL A 15 -15.73 -5.58 -17.40
CA VAL A 15 -15.17 -4.31 -16.94
C VAL A 15 -14.64 -4.56 -15.52
N ALA A 16 -13.33 -4.41 -15.36
CA ALA A 16 -12.70 -4.58 -14.05
C ALA A 16 -13.25 -3.55 -13.07
N GLN A 17 -13.59 -3.99 -11.86
CA GLN A 17 -14.13 -3.12 -10.83
C GLN A 17 -13.07 -2.08 -10.41
N PRO A 18 -13.45 -0.81 -10.23
CA PRO A 18 -12.52 0.22 -9.77
C PRO A 18 -12.05 -0.10 -8.35
N TYR A 19 -10.85 0.37 -7.98
CA TYR A 19 -10.29 0.20 -6.64
C TYR A 19 -11.21 0.74 -5.55
N VAL A 20 -11.76 1.92 -5.77
CA VAL A 20 -12.78 2.52 -4.91
C VAL A 20 -14.06 2.74 -5.72
N SER A 21 -15.14 2.10 -5.31
CA SER A 21 -16.44 2.21 -6.01
C SER A 21 -17.05 3.61 -5.91
N SER A 22 -17.88 3.98 -6.88
CA SER A 22 -18.61 5.27 -6.90
C SER A 22 -19.41 5.50 -5.61
N ARG A 23 -20.04 4.46 -5.08
CA ARG A 23 -20.79 4.52 -3.80
C ARG A 23 -19.90 4.94 -2.63
N ILE A 24 -18.68 4.42 -2.55
CA ILE A 24 -17.72 4.79 -1.51
C ILE A 24 -17.22 6.21 -1.73
N ILE A 25 -16.95 6.61 -2.99
CA ILE A 25 -16.52 7.98 -3.33
C ILE A 25 -17.58 9.00 -2.92
N THR A 26 -18.88 8.73 -3.12
CA THR A 26 -19.97 9.60 -2.64
C THR A 26 -19.96 9.73 -1.10
N ARG A 27 -19.72 8.63 -0.36
CA ARG A 27 -19.59 8.67 1.10
C ARG A 27 -18.38 9.47 1.56
N ILE A 28 -17.27 9.38 0.83
CA ILE A 28 -16.03 10.15 1.09
C ILE A 28 -16.31 11.65 0.91
N GLU A 29 -16.95 12.05 -0.18
CA GLU A 29 -17.34 13.44 -0.41
C GLU A 29 -18.22 13.97 0.72
N ALA A 30 -19.22 13.21 1.15
CA ALA A 30 -20.12 13.60 2.24
C ALA A 30 -19.42 13.70 3.60
N LYS A 31 -18.41 12.85 3.86
CA LYS A 31 -17.70 12.83 5.15
C LYS A 31 -16.57 13.85 5.24
N TYR A 32 -15.84 14.05 4.17
CA TYR A 32 -14.68 14.94 4.12
C TYR A 32 -14.98 16.19 3.32
N ASP A 33 -14.86 16.12 1.99
CA ASP A 33 -15.15 17.23 1.05
C ASP A 33 -15.01 16.78 -0.42
N VAL A 34 -15.21 17.72 -1.33
CA VAL A 34 -15.02 17.52 -2.78
C VAL A 34 -13.54 17.27 -3.15
N PHE A 35 -12.58 17.80 -2.39
CA PHE A 35 -11.17 17.57 -2.65
C PHE A 35 -10.79 16.12 -2.33
N ALA A 36 -11.34 15.57 -1.24
CA ALA A 36 -11.19 14.14 -0.93
C ALA A 36 -11.77 13.28 -2.07
N LYS A 37 -13.00 13.55 -2.55
CA LYS A 37 -13.56 12.88 -3.73
C LYS A 37 -12.60 12.89 -4.91
N ASN A 38 -12.06 14.07 -5.25
CA ASN A 38 -11.17 14.24 -6.40
C ASN A 38 -9.88 13.42 -6.25
N ARG A 39 -9.31 13.29 -5.03
CA ARG A 39 -8.17 12.43 -4.76
C ARG A 39 -8.47 10.95 -5.05
N PHE A 40 -9.66 10.47 -4.70
CA PHE A 40 -10.05 9.08 -5.01
C PHE A 40 -10.38 8.84 -6.48
N VAL A 41 -10.92 9.83 -7.17
CA VAL A 41 -11.08 9.78 -8.64
C VAL A 41 -9.71 9.69 -9.30
N ALA A 42 -8.75 10.53 -8.88
CA ALA A 42 -7.38 10.50 -9.37
C ALA A 42 -6.68 9.16 -9.05
N LEU A 43 -6.87 8.61 -7.84
CA LEU A 43 -6.35 7.29 -7.48
C LEU A 43 -6.87 6.21 -8.42
N ASN A 44 -8.19 6.14 -8.65
CA ASN A 44 -8.78 5.16 -9.57
C ASN A 44 -8.20 5.30 -10.98
N ALA A 45 -8.05 6.53 -11.49
CA ALA A 45 -7.47 6.79 -12.81
C ALA A 45 -6.00 6.35 -12.88
N THR A 46 -5.21 6.65 -11.85
CA THR A 46 -3.81 6.24 -11.75
C THR A 46 -3.68 4.71 -11.74
N LEU A 47 -4.47 4.02 -10.91
CA LEU A 47 -4.41 2.57 -10.82
C LEU A 47 -4.89 1.89 -12.13
N GLU A 48 -5.86 2.47 -12.81
CA GLU A 48 -6.29 1.96 -14.12
C GLU A 48 -5.17 2.10 -15.16
N ALA A 49 -4.50 3.24 -15.22
CA ALA A 49 -3.35 3.46 -16.11
C ALA A 49 -2.17 2.50 -15.83
N LEU A 50 -2.02 2.06 -14.58
CA LEU A 50 -0.98 1.14 -14.14
C LEU A 50 -1.35 -0.35 -14.31
N ARG A 51 -2.61 -0.68 -14.59
CA ARG A 51 -3.14 -2.06 -14.55
C ARG A 51 -2.30 -3.06 -15.37
N HIS A 52 -1.92 -2.68 -16.58
CA HIS A 52 -1.20 -3.54 -17.52
C HIS A 52 0.30 -3.20 -17.61
N LYS A 53 0.80 -2.38 -16.69
CA LYS A 53 2.20 -2.01 -16.62
C LYS A 53 3.05 -3.10 -15.96
N SER A 54 4.37 -3.02 -16.14
CA SER A 54 5.34 -3.87 -15.44
C SER A 54 5.24 -3.69 -13.91
N GLU A 55 5.71 -4.67 -13.13
CA GLU A 55 5.76 -4.54 -11.66
C GLU A 55 6.53 -3.28 -11.24
N HIS A 56 7.63 -2.97 -11.93
CA HIS A 56 8.45 -1.79 -11.62
C HIS A 56 7.68 -0.48 -11.81
N GLU A 57 6.99 -0.32 -12.96
CA GLU A 57 6.15 0.85 -13.22
C GLU A 57 4.99 0.96 -12.21
N LYS A 58 4.42 -0.17 -11.76
CA LYS A 58 3.40 -0.20 -10.71
C LYS A 58 3.97 0.29 -9.37
N LEU A 59 5.17 -0.18 -8.99
CA LEU A 59 5.83 0.28 -7.77
C LEU A 59 6.08 1.80 -7.81
N GLU A 60 6.64 2.32 -8.91
CA GLU A 60 6.93 3.74 -9.08
C GLU A 60 5.64 4.57 -9.06
N GLY A 61 4.65 4.25 -9.88
CA GLY A 61 3.42 5.02 -9.98
C GLY A 61 2.61 5.05 -8.68
N VAL A 62 2.55 3.93 -7.94
CA VAL A 62 1.91 3.87 -6.62
C VAL A 62 2.70 4.66 -5.57
N ASN A 63 4.04 4.53 -5.58
CA ASN A 63 4.90 5.28 -4.68
C ASN A 63 4.75 6.79 -4.88
N ASP A 64 4.81 7.24 -6.14
CA ASP A 64 4.71 8.66 -6.50
C ASP A 64 3.33 9.21 -6.13
N PHE A 65 2.25 8.47 -6.40
CA PHE A 65 0.90 8.91 -6.06
C PHE A 65 0.76 9.21 -4.56
N TYR A 66 1.09 8.25 -3.70
CA TYR A 66 0.89 8.42 -2.26
C TYR A 66 1.91 9.37 -1.62
N ASN A 67 3.12 9.50 -2.17
CA ASN A 67 4.13 10.42 -1.66
C ASN A 67 3.78 11.90 -1.86
N ASN A 68 2.73 12.23 -2.63
CA ASN A 68 2.18 13.58 -2.71
C ASN A 68 1.30 13.95 -1.49
N THR A 69 0.90 12.97 -0.67
CA THR A 69 0.13 13.24 0.55
C THR A 69 1.05 13.85 1.63
N PRO A 70 0.65 14.94 2.31
CA PRO A 70 1.43 15.54 3.39
C PRO A 70 1.61 14.61 4.59
N TYR A 71 2.80 14.64 5.21
CA TYR A 71 3.06 13.92 6.47
C TYR A 71 2.42 14.64 7.66
N LEU A 72 1.74 13.86 8.52
CA LEU A 72 1.26 14.32 9.82
C LEU A 72 1.26 13.15 10.80
N SER A 73 1.85 13.34 11.99
CA SER A 73 1.87 12.29 13.01
C SER A 73 0.48 11.95 13.54
N ASP A 74 0.28 10.71 13.93
CA ASP A 74 -0.96 10.17 14.48
C ASP A 74 -1.53 10.98 15.63
N MET A 75 -0.69 11.43 16.55
CA MET A 75 -1.11 12.26 17.69
C MET A 75 -1.79 13.55 17.21
N LYS A 76 -1.28 14.17 16.14
CA LYS A 76 -1.87 15.39 15.55
C LYS A 76 -3.07 15.09 14.66
N ASN A 77 -3.06 13.93 13.99
CA ASN A 77 -4.09 13.58 13.01
C ASN A 77 -5.31 12.89 13.65
N TYR A 78 -5.07 12.00 14.62
CA TYR A 78 -6.11 11.13 15.21
C TYR A 78 -6.26 11.30 16.73
N ALA A 79 -5.44 12.13 17.39
CA ALA A 79 -5.33 12.25 18.85
C ALA A 79 -5.03 10.89 19.54
N GLN A 80 -4.32 10.01 18.83
CA GLN A 80 -3.89 8.69 19.26
C GLN A 80 -2.40 8.52 18.95
N SER A 81 -1.70 7.69 19.71
CA SER A 81 -0.35 7.27 19.37
C SER A 81 -0.40 5.99 18.55
N ASP A 82 0.26 5.95 17.40
CA ASP A 82 0.48 4.72 16.62
C ASP A 82 -0.86 4.09 16.13
N TYR A 83 -1.67 4.91 15.43
CA TYR A 83 -2.94 4.54 14.81
C TYR A 83 -2.72 4.13 13.35
N TRP A 84 -3.15 2.94 12.96
CA TRP A 84 -3.06 2.45 11.58
C TRP A 84 -4.34 2.78 10.83
N ALA A 85 -4.29 3.84 10.02
CA ALA A 85 -5.43 4.26 9.23
C ALA A 85 -5.70 3.29 8.06
N THR A 86 -6.98 3.15 7.71
CA THR A 86 -7.32 2.51 6.44
C THR A 86 -6.86 3.37 5.26
N PRO A 87 -6.62 2.80 4.06
CA PRO A 87 -6.34 3.60 2.86
C PRO A 87 -7.40 4.66 2.58
N LEU A 88 -8.66 4.41 2.99
CA LEU A 88 -9.76 5.37 2.84
C LEU A 88 -9.64 6.54 3.83
N GLU A 89 -9.29 6.27 5.09
CA GLU A 89 -9.07 7.32 6.10
C GLU A 89 -7.85 8.18 5.76
N PHE A 90 -6.72 7.54 5.39
CA PHE A 90 -5.47 8.21 5.03
C PHE A 90 -5.68 9.20 3.87
N LEU A 91 -6.15 8.72 2.73
CA LEU A 91 -6.35 9.57 1.56
C LEU A 91 -7.53 10.53 1.72
N GLY A 92 -8.56 10.13 2.50
CA GLY A 92 -9.69 11.00 2.83
C GLY A 92 -9.28 12.23 3.63
N ARG A 93 -8.40 12.06 4.62
CA ARG A 93 -7.83 13.15 5.43
C ARG A 93 -6.73 13.93 4.72
N ASP A 94 -6.17 13.39 3.64
CA ASP A 94 -5.02 13.96 2.91
C ASP A 94 -3.78 14.15 3.82
N ARG A 95 -3.57 13.26 4.76
CA ARG A 95 -2.42 13.29 5.68
C ARG A 95 -2.32 11.99 6.48
N GLY A 96 -1.10 11.63 6.84
CA GLY A 96 -0.81 10.47 7.68
C GLY A 96 0.67 10.36 8.00
N ASP A 97 1.06 9.36 8.77
CA ASP A 97 2.46 9.08 9.07
C ASP A 97 2.98 7.83 8.35
N CYS A 98 4.16 7.33 8.74
CA CYS A 98 4.89 6.39 7.89
C CYS A 98 4.14 5.08 7.60
N GLU A 99 3.43 4.53 8.57
CA GLU A 99 2.66 3.30 8.39
C GLU A 99 1.46 3.48 7.46
N ASP A 100 0.81 4.64 7.47
CA ASP A 100 -0.33 4.94 6.61
C ASP A 100 0.06 4.90 5.13
N TYR A 101 1.24 5.45 4.79
CA TYR A 101 1.78 5.36 3.42
C TYR A 101 2.06 3.91 3.04
N VAL A 102 2.68 3.14 3.94
CA VAL A 102 3.02 1.73 3.69
C VAL A 102 1.77 0.90 3.46
N ILE A 103 0.75 1.07 4.32
CA ILE A 103 -0.55 0.39 4.21
C ILE A 103 -1.23 0.74 2.89
N ALA A 104 -1.32 2.03 2.54
CA ALA A 104 -1.99 2.47 1.32
C ALA A 104 -1.28 1.95 0.06
N LYS A 105 0.06 2.03 0.01
CA LYS A 105 0.87 1.48 -1.08
C LYS A 105 0.68 -0.03 -1.21
N TYR A 106 0.71 -0.77 -0.10
CA TYR A 106 0.50 -2.22 -0.10
C TYR A 106 -0.84 -2.62 -0.73
N PHE A 107 -1.96 -2.01 -0.30
CA PHE A 107 -3.28 -2.36 -0.83
C PHE A 107 -3.46 -1.94 -2.30
N ALA A 108 -2.88 -0.83 -2.72
CA ALA A 108 -2.90 -0.41 -4.12
C ALA A 108 -2.09 -1.37 -5.02
N LEU A 109 -0.91 -1.79 -4.59
CA LEU A 109 -0.08 -2.76 -5.31
C LEU A 109 -0.75 -4.14 -5.36
N LYS A 110 -1.36 -4.58 -4.26
CA LYS A 110 -2.17 -5.80 -4.22
C LYS A 110 -3.32 -5.75 -5.24
N TYR A 111 -4.05 -4.62 -5.32
CA TYR A 111 -5.12 -4.43 -6.30
C TYR A 111 -4.60 -4.50 -7.75
N LEU A 112 -3.40 -3.98 -8.01
CA LEU A 112 -2.73 -4.06 -9.31
C LEU A 112 -2.18 -5.46 -9.64
N GLY A 113 -2.39 -6.46 -8.75
CA GLY A 113 -1.96 -7.84 -8.95
C GLY A 113 -0.48 -8.09 -8.68
N VAL A 114 0.21 -7.21 -7.96
CA VAL A 114 1.55 -7.50 -7.43
C VAL A 114 1.41 -8.57 -6.34
N ASP A 115 2.20 -9.63 -6.45
CA ASP A 115 2.20 -10.73 -5.49
C ASP A 115 2.53 -10.23 -4.08
N THR A 116 1.60 -10.44 -3.14
CA THR A 116 1.76 -9.99 -1.75
C THR A 116 2.90 -10.69 -1.03
N GLN A 117 3.34 -11.86 -1.48
CA GLN A 117 4.52 -12.55 -0.94
C GLN A 117 5.83 -11.79 -1.23
N LYS A 118 5.82 -10.85 -2.18
CA LYS A 118 6.95 -9.96 -2.49
C LYS A 118 6.94 -8.67 -1.69
N LEU A 119 5.87 -8.36 -0.93
CA LEU A 119 5.64 -7.08 -0.25
C LEU A 119 5.75 -7.25 1.27
N TYR A 120 6.63 -6.49 1.90
CA TYR A 120 6.84 -6.54 3.34
C TYR A 120 6.77 -5.16 3.97
N PHE A 121 6.09 -5.08 5.10
CA PHE A 121 6.11 -3.95 6.01
C PHE A 121 7.42 -4.03 6.80
N THR A 122 8.32 -3.09 6.63
CA THR A 122 9.65 -3.14 7.22
C THR A 122 9.85 -2.02 8.23
N TYR A 123 9.96 -2.39 9.50
CA TYR A 123 10.36 -1.47 10.55
C TYR A 123 11.87 -1.21 10.45
N VAL A 124 12.22 0.06 10.47
CA VAL A 124 13.59 0.54 10.38
C VAL A 124 13.84 1.63 11.41
N LYS A 125 15.10 1.87 11.76
CA LYS A 125 15.53 3.08 12.44
C LYS A 125 16.05 4.05 11.39
N SER A 126 15.44 5.22 11.27
CA SER A 126 15.96 6.30 10.46
C SER A 126 17.12 6.98 11.17
N LEU A 127 18.30 6.98 10.56
CA LEU A 127 19.48 7.67 11.10
C LEU A 127 19.37 9.18 10.94
N LYS A 128 18.77 9.63 9.84
CA LYS A 128 18.57 11.06 9.53
C LYS A 128 17.66 11.73 10.55
N PHE A 129 16.54 11.09 10.88
CA PHE A 129 15.53 11.64 11.80
C PHE A 129 15.65 11.09 13.24
N ARG A 130 16.57 10.12 13.47
CA ARG A 130 16.85 9.48 14.78
C ARG A 130 15.61 8.87 15.44
N GLN A 131 14.69 8.34 14.66
CA GLN A 131 13.43 7.79 15.15
C GLN A 131 13.07 6.47 14.45
N ALA A 132 12.11 5.75 15.04
CA ALA A 132 11.49 4.61 14.39
C ALA A 132 10.76 5.05 13.11
N HIS A 133 10.76 4.21 12.10
CA HIS A 133 10.15 4.48 10.81
C HIS A 133 9.68 3.18 10.17
N MET A 134 8.71 3.26 9.27
CA MET A 134 8.21 2.13 8.51
C MET A 134 8.30 2.43 7.02
N VAL A 135 8.76 1.44 6.25
CA VAL A 135 8.83 1.48 4.79
C VAL A 135 8.21 0.23 4.19
N LEU A 136 7.72 0.31 2.96
CA LEU A 136 7.34 -0.88 2.21
C LEU A 136 8.55 -1.39 1.45
N THR A 137 8.89 -2.67 1.61
CA THR A 137 9.95 -3.31 0.82
C THR A 137 9.37 -4.33 -0.15
N TYR A 138 9.92 -4.34 -1.36
CA TYR A 138 9.55 -5.25 -2.42
C TYR A 138 10.71 -6.15 -2.78
N PHE A 139 10.52 -7.47 -2.67
CA PHE A 139 11.49 -8.50 -3.05
C PHE A 139 11.10 -9.11 -4.40
N LYS A 140 11.89 -8.88 -5.44
CA LYS A 140 11.63 -9.49 -6.76
C LYS A 140 11.67 -11.02 -6.68
N THR A 141 12.62 -11.55 -5.91
CA THR A 141 12.76 -12.97 -5.52
C THR A 141 13.10 -13.05 -4.04
N PRO A 142 12.91 -14.19 -3.36
CA PRO A 142 13.17 -14.33 -1.93
C PRO A 142 14.58 -13.92 -1.49
N THR A 143 15.58 -14.05 -2.35
CA THR A 143 16.99 -13.74 -2.07
C THR A 143 17.47 -12.42 -2.67
N ALA A 144 16.57 -11.69 -3.36
CA ALA A 144 16.95 -10.41 -3.97
C ALA A 144 17.14 -9.32 -2.91
N ILE A 145 18.03 -8.36 -3.20
CA ILE A 145 18.08 -7.11 -2.45
C ILE A 145 16.76 -6.37 -2.70
N PRO A 146 15.97 -6.06 -1.65
CA PRO A 146 14.67 -5.46 -1.84
C PRO A 146 14.76 -4.00 -2.31
N LEU A 147 13.75 -3.58 -3.05
CA LEU A 147 13.48 -2.17 -3.33
C LEU A 147 12.72 -1.56 -2.14
N VAL A 148 13.05 -0.32 -1.80
CA VAL A 148 12.47 0.41 -0.67
C VAL A 148 11.57 1.53 -1.19
N LEU A 149 10.28 1.44 -0.88
CA LEU A 149 9.26 2.47 -1.12
C LEU A 149 9.06 3.24 0.19
N ASP A 150 9.40 4.51 0.19
CA ASP A 150 9.50 5.34 1.38
C ASP A 150 8.78 6.67 1.15
N ASN A 151 8.34 7.33 2.23
CA ASN A 151 7.81 8.70 2.18
C ASN A 151 8.83 9.76 2.60
N TYR A 152 9.98 9.37 3.18
CA TYR A 152 11.10 10.28 3.49
C TYR A 152 12.06 10.44 2.32
N ASN A 153 12.21 9.39 1.51
CA ASN A 153 12.94 9.44 0.24
C ASN A 153 11.99 9.02 -0.88
N LEU A 154 11.57 10.00 -1.67
CA LEU A 154 10.50 9.83 -2.65
C LEU A 154 10.87 8.87 -3.80
N LYS A 155 12.18 8.68 -4.06
CA LYS A 155 12.65 7.74 -5.09
C LYS A 155 12.80 6.33 -4.51
N ILE A 156 12.47 5.33 -5.31
CA ILE A 156 12.68 3.93 -4.97
C ILE A 156 14.16 3.58 -5.16
N PHE A 157 14.79 3.07 -4.09
CA PHE A 157 16.17 2.59 -4.12
C PHE A 157 16.26 1.16 -3.60
N PRO A 158 17.25 0.37 -4.05
CA PRO A 158 17.56 -0.90 -3.42
C PRO A 158 18.09 -0.66 -1.99
N ALA A 159 17.76 -1.58 -1.06
CA ALA A 159 18.06 -1.44 0.36
C ALA A 159 19.54 -1.22 0.66
N ASN A 160 20.45 -1.83 -0.12
CA ASN A 160 21.90 -1.62 0.01
C ASN A 160 22.40 -0.21 -0.38
N LYS A 161 21.51 0.65 -0.90
CA LYS A 161 21.78 2.08 -1.16
C LYS A 161 21.10 3.00 -0.14
N ARG A 162 20.40 2.43 0.83
CA ARG A 162 19.68 3.15 1.90
C ARG A 162 20.46 3.06 3.22
N HIS A 163 21.66 3.66 3.23
CA HIS A 163 22.53 3.72 4.41
C HIS A 163 21.96 4.58 5.55
N ASP A 164 20.91 5.34 5.27
CA ASP A 164 20.15 6.14 6.22
C ASP A 164 19.15 5.32 7.05
N LEU A 165 18.93 4.05 6.70
CA LEU A 165 17.97 3.16 7.35
C LEU A 165 18.67 1.92 7.94
N ILE A 166 18.39 1.60 9.20
CA ILE A 166 18.79 0.34 9.84
C ILE A 166 17.55 -0.54 9.96
N PRO A 167 17.48 -1.69 9.26
CA PRO A 167 16.34 -2.59 9.38
C PRO A 167 16.31 -3.27 10.75
N ILE A 168 15.10 -3.41 11.33
CA ILE A 168 14.85 -4.05 12.62
C ILE A 168 14.14 -5.38 12.41
N TYR A 169 12.97 -5.34 11.76
CA TYR A 169 12.22 -6.53 11.35
C TYR A 169 11.26 -6.18 10.22
N ASN A 170 10.77 -7.21 9.52
CA ASN A 170 9.70 -7.08 8.54
C ASN A 170 8.61 -8.13 8.77
N PHE A 171 7.44 -7.87 8.20
CA PHE A 171 6.34 -8.84 8.14
C PHE A 171 5.55 -8.66 6.84
N ASN A 172 4.93 -9.74 6.39
CA ASN A 172 3.82 -9.68 5.43
C ASN A 172 2.50 -10.02 6.13
N ALA A 173 1.43 -10.26 5.39
CA ALA A 173 0.10 -10.53 5.95
C ALA A 173 0.06 -11.77 6.88
N ASP A 174 0.99 -12.69 6.74
CA ASP A 174 0.93 -14.01 7.39
C ASP A 174 2.01 -14.19 8.47
N ALA A 175 3.12 -13.46 8.38
CA ALA A 175 4.26 -13.68 9.25
C ALA A 175 5.01 -12.40 9.63
N LEU A 176 5.71 -12.47 10.75
CA LEU A 176 6.63 -11.45 11.22
C LEU A 176 8.05 -12.02 11.19
N TYR A 177 8.95 -11.35 10.48
CA TYR A 177 10.33 -11.77 10.31
C TYR A 177 11.31 -10.74 10.85
N LEU A 178 12.42 -11.20 11.42
CA LEU A 178 13.57 -10.35 11.71
C LEU A 178 14.22 -9.91 10.40
N ALA A 179 14.36 -8.61 10.20
CA ALA A 179 15.09 -8.07 9.05
C ALA A 179 16.59 -8.32 9.22
N GLN A 180 17.20 -8.85 8.18
CA GLN A 180 18.65 -9.06 8.11
C GLN A 180 19.26 -8.05 7.14
N GLN A 181 20.43 -7.53 7.49
CA GLN A 181 21.12 -6.51 6.67
C GLN A 181 21.48 -6.97 5.24
N GLN A 182 21.45 -8.26 4.95
CA GLN A 182 21.82 -8.83 3.64
C GLN A 182 20.64 -9.19 2.77
N GLY A 183 19.42 -8.74 3.08
CA GLY A 183 18.25 -8.98 2.25
C GLY A 183 17.65 -10.38 2.33
N GLU A 184 18.08 -11.20 3.29
CA GLU A 184 17.45 -12.49 3.56
C GLU A 184 16.20 -12.32 4.42
N HIS A 185 15.20 -13.19 4.20
CA HIS A 185 14.04 -13.28 5.09
C HIS A 185 14.50 -13.73 6.47
N GLY A 186 14.29 -12.90 7.49
CA GLY A 186 14.66 -13.22 8.87
C GLY A 186 13.85 -14.38 9.46
N LYS A 187 14.14 -14.75 10.70
CA LYS A 187 13.37 -15.77 11.44
C LYS A 187 11.97 -15.28 11.75
N SER A 188 10.95 -16.13 11.55
CA SER A 188 9.58 -15.84 11.91
C SER A 188 9.45 -15.58 13.42
N ILE A 189 8.81 -14.47 13.80
CA ILE A 189 8.45 -14.16 15.18
C ILE A 189 6.92 -14.27 15.30
N THR A 190 6.46 -15.21 16.09
CA THR A 190 5.03 -15.38 16.37
C THR A 190 4.57 -14.43 17.49
N HIS A 191 3.45 -13.77 17.24
CA HIS A 191 2.69 -12.93 18.18
C HIS A 191 3.35 -11.66 18.72
N THR A 192 3.09 -10.55 18.06
CA THR A 192 3.44 -9.20 18.52
C THR A 192 2.22 -8.27 18.48
N LYS A 193 2.36 -7.07 19.10
CA LYS A 193 1.37 -5.98 18.99
C LYS A 193 1.05 -5.65 17.51
N THR A 194 2.01 -5.83 16.61
CA THR A 194 1.88 -5.61 15.17
C THR A 194 0.80 -6.49 14.53
N HIS A 195 0.71 -7.77 14.92
CA HIS A 195 -0.37 -8.65 14.44
C HIS A 195 -1.75 -8.14 14.85
N LYS A 196 -1.92 -7.73 16.11
CA LYS A 196 -3.20 -7.18 16.58
C LYS A 196 -3.63 -5.93 15.81
N LYS A 197 -2.68 -5.03 15.49
CA LYS A 197 -2.95 -3.84 14.68
C LYS A 197 -3.33 -4.19 13.26
N TRP A 198 -2.62 -5.15 12.66
CA TRP A 198 -2.94 -5.65 11.32
C TRP A 198 -4.35 -6.25 11.27
N ASP A 199 -4.72 -7.07 12.23
CA ASP A 199 -6.07 -7.66 12.33
C ASP A 199 -7.15 -6.58 12.49
N MET A 200 -6.91 -5.58 13.34
CA MET A 200 -7.81 -4.43 13.51
C MET A 200 -7.94 -3.63 12.22
N LEU A 201 -6.83 -3.37 11.53
CA LEU A 201 -6.82 -2.70 10.23
C LEU A 201 -7.67 -3.46 9.22
N LEU A 202 -7.47 -4.78 9.08
CA LEU A 202 -8.27 -5.61 8.16
C LEU A 202 -9.76 -5.58 8.48
N GLN A 203 -10.14 -5.59 9.77
CA GLN A 203 -11.54 -5.44 10.18
C GLN A 203 -12.11 -4.07 9.77
N ASN A 204 -11.35 -2.99 9.97
CA ASN A 204 -11.74 -1.64 9.57
C ASN A 204 -11.90 -1.51 8.05
N ILE A 205 -10.98 -2.11 7.28
CA ILE A 205 -11.06 -2.15 5.81
C ILE A 205 -12.33 -2.90 5.37
N LYS A 206 -12.63 -4.07 5.94
CA LYS A 206 -13.86 -4.84 5.63
C LYS A 206 -15.13 -4.04 5.88
N ARG A 207 -15.13 -3.17 6.90
CA ARG A 207 -16.27 -2.28 7.23
C ARG A 207 -16.30 -1.01 6.38
N ASN A 208 -15.35 -0.81 5.46
CA ASN A 208 -15.14 0.44 4.72
C ASN A 208 -15.13 1.66 5.65
N LYS A 209 -14.32 1.56 6.73
CA LYS A 209 -14.13 2.65 7.67
C LYS A 209 -13.48 3.84 6.96
N LEU A 210 -14.12 4.99 7.04
CA LEU A 210 -13.69 6.26 6.50
C LEU A 210 -13.06 7.11 7.60
#